data_cf0fcb284ca1566f8750c3a872adb278
#
_entry.id   cf0fcb284ca1566f8750c3a872adb278
#
_cell.length_a   1.000
_cell.length_b   1.000
_cell.length_c   1.000
_cell.angle_alpha   90.00
_cell.angle_beta   90.00
_cell.angle_gamma   90.00
#
_symmetry.space_group_name_H-M   'P 1'
#
loop_
_entity.id
_entity.type
_entity.pdbx_description
1 polymer ?
#
loop_
_entity_poly.entity_id
_entity_poly.type
_entity_poly.pdbx_seq_one_letter_code
_entity_poly.pdbx_strand_id
1 'polypeptide(L)'
;IPSAVGAIATRINYDILSYLPPELDSRVGQLILEDDYQLASTSMITVEGLPTHELLAMKQDIDAIPGVLQTFWLSDVVDPAIPVEMLPADVQKFLFGKNDSTILIVRLGGSSVSEETMEAVAQIKKVLRRDCFFGGISVIFYDTKALVTQEMPLYLLFGGGACLLILFLALESAITPLLFMLGLLFPLVYNFGTNFFLKDVCFI
;
A
#
# COMPACT_ATOMS: atom_id res chain seq x y z
N ILE A 1 -26.92 -19.01 1.82
CA ILE A 1 -25.70 -19.74 2.23
C ILE A 1 -24.53 -19.44 1.27
N PRO A 2 -24.64 -19.60 -0.09
CA PRO A 2 -23.50 -19.32 -0.97
C PRO A 2 -23.02 -17.85 -0.89
N SER A 3 -23.94 -16.89 -0.82
CA SER A 3 -23.59 -15.45 -0.71
C SER A 3 -22.83 -15.10 0.58
N ALA A 4 -23.12 -15.77 1.69
CA ALA A 4 -22.40 -15.55 2.94
C ALA A 4 -20.95 -16.06 2.86
N VAL A 5 -20.73 -17.20 2.19
CA VAL A 5 -19.37 -17.72 1.93
C VAL A 5 -18.62 -16.81 0.97
N GLY A 6 -19.28 -16.34 -0.08
CA GLY A 6 -18.70 -15.38 -1.02
C GLY A 6 -18.33 -14.06 -0.35
N ALA A 7 -19.17 -13.53 0.54
CA ALA A 7 -18.91 -12.29 1.25
C ALA A 7 -17.63 -12.35 2.13
N ILE A 8 -17.35 -13.48 2.76
CA ILE A 8 -16.15 -13.70 3.56
C ILE A 8 -14.91 -13.84 2.67
N ALA A 9 -15.08 -14.42 1.48
CA ALA A 9 -14.00 -14.68 0.53
C ALA A 9 -13.71 -13.49 -0.42
N THR A 10 -14.57 -12.48 -0.44
CA THR A 10 -14.40 -11.27 -1.27
C THR A 10 -13.19 -10.47 -0.80
N ARG A 11 -12.29 -10.17 -1.73
CA ARG A 11 -11.12 -9.31 -1.49
C ARG A 11 -11.36 -7.96 -2.14
N ILE A 12 -11.06 -6.90 -1.39
CA ILE A 12 -11.14 -5.52 -1.91
C ILE A 12 -9.93 -5.30 -2.82
N ASN A 13 -10.21 -4.86 -4.05
CA ASN A 13 -9.16 -4.48 -4.99
C ASN A 13 -8.76 -3.01 -4.75
N TYR A 14 -7.54 -2.80 -4.28
CA TYR A 14 -6.98 -1.46 -4.07
C TYR A 14 -6.23 -0.93 -5.30
N ASP A 15 -6.16 -1.71 -6.39
CA ASP A 15 -5.49 -1.30 -7.62
C ASP A 15 -6.35 -0.32 -8.42
N ILE A 16 -6.08 0.96 -8.23
CA ILE A 16 -6.75 2.03 -8.97
C ILE A 16 -6.48 1.92 -10.48
N LEU A 17 -5.33 1.39 -10.88
CA LEU A 17 -4.97 1.24 -12.29
C LEU A 17 -5.83 0.19 -13.00
N SER A 18 -6.34 -0.80 -12.27
CA SER A 18 -7.23 -1.82 -12.81
C SER A 18 -8.58 -1.27 -13.29
N TYR A 19 -8.99 -0.09 -12.78
CA TYR A 19 -10.23 0.59 -13.18
C TYR A 19 -10.06 1.45 -14.45
N LEU A 20 -8.83 1.67 -14.89
CA LEU A 20 -8.57 2.45 -16.11
C LEU A 20 -8.78 1.60 -17.36
N PRO A 21 -9.39 2.15 -18.42
CA PRO A 21 -9.48 1.46 -19.71
C PRO A 21 -8.10 1.00 -20.19
N PRO A 22 -8.00 -0.22 -20.75
CA PRO A 22 -6.71 -0.79 -21.15
C PRO A 22 -6.03 -0.02 -22.29
N GLU A 23 -6.79 0.76 -23.04
CA GLU A 23 -6.32 1.55 -24.18
C GLU A 23 -5.67 2.89 -23.79
N LEU A 24 -5.75 3.29 -22.53
CA LEU A 24 -5.14 4.56 -22.09
C LEU A 24 -3.62 4.49 -22.17
N ASP A 25 -3.01 5.52 -22.77
CA ASP A 25 -1.56 5.62 -22.95
C ASP A 25 -0.81 5.50 -21.61
N SER A 26 -1.37 6.06 -20.54
CA SER A 26 -0.78 5.94 -19.20
C SER A 26 -0.77 4.50 -18.69
N ARG A 27 -1.80 3.71 -18.98
CA ARG A 27 -1.86 2.29 -18.60
C ARG A 27 -0.93 1.45 -19.46
N VAL A 28 -0.91 1.70 -20.77
CA VAL A 28 0.04 1.04 -21.69
C VAL A 28 1.48 1.35 -21.27
N GLY A 29 1.79 2.61 -20.97
CA GLY A 29 3.11 3.01 -20.46
C GLY A 29 3.48 2.30 -19.15
N GLN A 30 2.54 2.16 -18.22
CA GLN A 30 2.76 1.45 -16.97
C GLN A 30 3.04 -0.05 -17.20
N LEU A 31 2.30 -0.69 -18.09
CA LEU A 31 2.53 -2.10 -18.45
C LEU A 31 3.92 -2.30 -19.09
N ILE A 32 4.35 -1.40 -19.96
CA ILE A 32 5.69 -1.43 -20.54
C ILE A 32 6.76 -1.28 -19.46
N LEU A 33 6.57 -0.35 -18.50
CA LEU A 33 7.49 -0.19 -17.38
C LEU A 33 7.54 -1.45 -16.49
N GLU A 34 6.42 -2.13 -16.36
CA GLU A 34 6.30 -3.36 -15.57
C GLU A 34 6.95 -4.56 -16.29
N ASP A 35 6.58 -4.81 -17.54
CA ASP A 35 6.99 -6.01 -18.27
C ASP A 35 8.42 -5.91 -18.82
N ASP A 36 8.78 -4.78 -19.44
CA ASP A 36 10.08 -4.63 -20.12
C ASP A 36 11.18 -4.16 -19.18
N TYR A 37 10.85 -3.26 -18.23
CA TYR A 37 11.84 -2.62 -17.36
C TYR A 37 11.82 -3.14 -15.92
N GLN A 38 10.82 -3.93 -15.53
CA GLN A 38 10.63 -4.39 -14.15
C GLN A 38 10.61 -3.22 -13.14
N LEU A 39 10.04 -2.09 -13.55
CA LEU A 39 9.91 -0.86 -12.76
C LEU A 39 8.48 -0.63 -12.25
N ALA A 40 7.67 -1.68 -12.21
CA ALA A 40 6.26 -1.61 -11.78
C ALA A 40 6.09 -0.96 -10.42
N SER A 41 7.00 -1.26 -9.51
CA SER A 41 6.95 -0.78 -8.14
C SER A 41 8.33 -0.32 -7.69
N THR A 42 8.51 0.99 -7.75
CA THR A 42 9.70 1.65 -7.21
C THR A 42 9.32 2.49 -6.02
N SER A 43 10.03 2.31 -4.91
CA SER A 43 9.82 3.05 -3.68
C SER A 43 11.14 3.66 -3.22
N MET A 44 11.09 4.69 -2.38
CA MET A 44 12.25 5.41 -1.91
C MET A 44 12.28 5.44 -0.39
N ILE A 45 13.47 5.22 0.18
CA ILE A 45 13.70 5.35 1.61
C ILE A 45 14.62 6.54 1.82
N THR A 46 14.14 7.55 2.54
CA THR A 46 14.99 8.66 3.00
C THR A 46 15.52 8.28 4.37
N VAL A 47 16.82 8.39 4.53
CA VAL A 47 17.55 8.06 5.75
C VAL A 47 18.24 9.32 6.25
N GLU A 48 18.05 9.69 7.52
CA GLU A 48 18.67 10.86 8.13
C GLU A 48 19.76 10.43 9.13
N GLY A 49 20.94 11.02 9.01
CA GLY A 49 22.02 10.95 10.00
C GLY A 49 22.58 9.54 10.30
N LEU A 50 22.32 8.52 9.45
CA LEU A 50 22.90 7.20 9.64
C LEU A 50 24.34 7.12 9.13
N PRO A 51 25.26 6.51 9.89
CA PRO A 51 26.60 6.20 9.41
C PRO A 51 26.57 5.26 8.21
N THR A 52 27.49 5.43 7.27
CA THR A 52 27.57 4.65 6.02
C THR A 52 27.57 3.13 6.25
N HIS A 53 28.26 2.64 7.28
CA HIS A 53 28.32 1.21 7.55
C HIS A 53 26.98 0.62 8.02
N GLU A 54 26.18 1.41 8.78
CA GLU A 54 24.84 1.00 9.20
C GLU A 54 23.84 1.05 8.04
N LEU A 55 24.02 2.02 7.14
CA LEU A 55 23.22 2.15 5.94
C LEU A 55 23.47 0.99 4.97
N LEU A 56 24.73 0.56 4.79
CA LEU A 56 25.07 -0.62 4.00
C LEU A 56 24.52 -1.90 4.60
N ALA A 57 24.56 -2.05 5.94
CA ALA A 57 23.95 -3.20 6.62
C ALA A 57 22.43 -3.21 6.40
N MET A 58 21.76 -2.07 6.57
CA MET A 58 20.32 -1.94 6.33
C MET A 58 19.96 -2.24 4.85
N LYS A 59 20.77 -1.78 3.89
CA LYS A 59 20.61 -2.12 2.47
C LYS A 59 20.67 -3.64 2.24
N GLN A 60 21.63 -4.34 2.85
CA GLN A 60 21.75 -5.80 2.75
C GLN A 60 20.54 -6.51 3.37
N ASP A 61 20.06 -6.03 4.51
CA ASP A 61 18.88 -6.58 5.16
C ASP A 61 17.62 -6.39 4.27
N ILE A 62 17.50 -5.26 3.59
CA ILE A 62 16.40 -4.98 2.66
C ILE A 62 16.51 -5.87 1.41
N ASP A 63 17.70 -6.01 0.83
CA ASP A 63 17.93 -6.84 -0.37
C ASP A 63 17.66 -8.34 -0.09
N ALA A 64 17.75 -8.78 1.17
CA ALA A 64 17.43 -10.15 1.58
C ALA A 64 15.92 -10.43 1.70
N ILE A 65 15.06 -9.40 1.62
CA ILE A 65 13.61 -9.55 1.77
C ILE A 65 13.01 -10.14 0.48
N PRO A 66 12.20 -11.22 0.56
CA PRO A 66 11.46 -11.72 -0.59
C PRO A 66 10.56 -10.64 -1.21
N GLY A 67 10.56 -10.55 -2.54
CA GLY A 67 9.81 -9.50 -3.26
C GLY A 67 10.60 -8.21 -3.49
N VAL A 68 11.79 -8.05 -2.90
CA VAL A 68 12.74 -6.98 -3.24
C VAL A 68 13.65 -7.49 -4.36
N LEU A 69 13.67 -6.78 -5.48
CA LEU A 69 14.56 -7.10 -6.60
C LEU A 69 15.96 -6.56 -6.35
N GLN A 70 16.05 -5.31 -5.93
CA GLN A 70 17.32 -4.63 -5.70
C GLN A 70 17.09 -3.30 -4.98
N THR A 71 18.01 -2.95 -4.09
CA THR A 71 18.10 -1.63 -3.47
C THR A 71 19.32 -0.90 -4.04
N PHE A 72 19.10 0.29 -4.59
CA PHE A 72 20.17 1.16 -5.10
C PHE A 72 20.48 2.26 -4.09
N TRP A 73 21.77 2.47 -3.91
CA TRP A 73 22.29 3.59 -3.16
C TRP A 73 23.47 4.24 -3.91
N LEU A 74 23.97 5.36 -3.42
CA LEU A 74 25.11 6.07 -4.00
C LEU A 74 26.31 5.18 -4.31
N SER A 75 26.64 4.26 -3.40
CA SER A 75 27.77 3.32 -3.58
C SER A 75 27.65 2.39 -4.79
N ASP A 76 26.45 2.23 -5.35
CA ASP A 76 26.22 1.39 -6.53
C ASP A 76 26.43 2.17 -7.84
N VAL A 77 26.46 3.50 -7.77
CA VAL A 77 26.54 4.40 -8.92
C VAL A 77 27.91 5.13 -8.95
N VAL A 78 28.44 5.41 -7.78
CA VAL A 78 29.69 6.18 -7.61
C VAL A 78 30.67 5.36 -6.79
N ASP A 79 31.93 5.31 -7.25
CA ASP A 79 33.01 4.66 -6.49
C ASP A 79 33.11 5.30 -5.09
N PRO A 80 33.05 4.51 -4.00
CA PRO A 80 33.17 5.01 -2.63
C PRO A 80 34.47 5.78 -2.36
N ALA A 81 35.48 5.64 -3.21
CA ALA A 81 36.74 6.40 -3.13
C ALA A 81 36.60 7.84 -3.59
N ILE A 82 35.53 8.21 -4.28
CA ILE A 82 35.30 9.58 -4.75
C ILE A 82 34.61 10.37 -3.64
N PRO A 83 35.26 11.45 -3.13
CA PRO A 83 34.63 12.35 -2.16
C PRO A 83 33.33 12.95 -2.72
N VAL A 84 32.30 13.03 -1.87
CA VAL A 84 30.98 13.55 -2.26
C VAL A 84 31.05 14.97 -2.83
N GLU A 85 32.00 15.75 -2.34
CA GLU A 85 32.26 17.13 -2.79
C GLU A 85 32.73 17.23 -4.25
N MET A 86 33.27 16.14 -4.80
CA MET A 86 33.68 16.06 -6.21
C MET A 86 32.54 15.71 -7.17
N LEU A 87 31.37 15.31 -6.66
CA LEU A 87 30.21 15.04 -7.49
C LEU A 87 29.61 16.33 -8.06
N PRO A 88 29.02 16.30 -9.26
CA PRO A 88 28.24 17.41 -9.78
C PRO A 88 27.17 17.89 -8.80
N ALA A 89 27.00 19.21 -8.68
CA ALA A 89 26.06 19.78 -7.71
C ALA A 89 24.63 19.29 -7.82
N ASP A 90 24.20 18.91 -9.03
CA ASP A 90 22.87 18.35 -9.25
C ASP A 90 22.75 16.93 -8.71
N VAL A 91 23.81 16.14 -8.80
CA VAL A 91 23.88 14.78 -8.22
C VAL A 91 23.93 14.86 -6.70
N GLN A 92 24.71 15.79 -6.14
CA GLN A 92 24.73 16.01 -4.69
C GLN A 92 23.34 16.38 -4.16
N LYS A 93 22.63 17.31 -4.82
CA LYS A 93 21.28 17.73 -4.42
C LYS A 93 20.24 16.63 -4.53
N PHE A 94 20.41 15.72 -5.49
CA PHE A 94 19.50 14.57 -5.66
C PHE A 94 19.71 13.50 -4.59
N LEU A 95 20.96 13.23 -4.24
CA LEU A 95 21.34 12.14 -3.34
C LEU A 95 21.37 12.54 -1.87
N PHE A 96 21.68 13.80 -1.60
CA PHE A 96 21.82 14.32 -0.24
C PHE A 96 20.86 15.47 -0.02
N GLY A 97 20.02 15.31 0.99
CA GLY A 97 19.08 16.33 1.44
C GLY A 97 19.65 17.18 2.57
N LYS A 98 18.77 17.87 3.28
CA LYS A 98 19.10 18.55 4.52
C LYS A 98 19.37 17.53 5.62
N ASN A 99 20.16 17.91 6.64
CA ASN A 99 20.46 17.07 7.82
C ASN A 99 21.21 15.76 7.50
N ASP A 100 22.15 15.78 6.57
CA ASP A 100 22.89 14.57 6.14
C ASP A 100 21.98 13.41 5.74
N SER A 101 20.81 13.74 5.16
CA SER A 101 19.89 12.74 4.67
C SER A 101 20.34 12.22 3.29
N THR A 102 20.14 10.93 3.09
CA THR A 102 20.38 10.24 1.81
C THR A 102 19.17 9.45 1.37
N ILE A 103 19.15 9.04 0.10
CA ILE A 103 18.03 8.29 -0.49
C ILE A 103 18.51 6.91 -0.93
N LEU A 104 17.76 5.88 -0.53
CA LEU A 104 17.83 4.55 -1.13
C LEU A 104 16.62 4.36 -2.05
N ILE A 105 16.85 3.80 -3.22
CA ILE A 105 15.79 3.46 -4.17
C ILE A 105 15.61 1.95 -4.12
N VAL A 106 14.41 1.52 -3.76
CA VAL A 106 14.05 0.10 -3.64
C VAL A 106 13.16 -0.29 -4.81
N ARG A 107 13.57 -1.30 -5.57
CA ARG A 107 12.76 -1.93 -6.63
C ARG A 107 12.09 -3.18 -6.09
N LEU A 108 10.78 -3.25 -6.25
CA LEU A 108 9.95 -4.38 -5.84
C LEU A 108 9.51 -5.19 -7.06
N GLY A 109 9.38 -6.50 -6.90
CA GLY A 109 9.23 -7.44 -8.02
C GLY A 109 7.82 -7.57 -8.58
N GLY A 110 6.80 -7.08 -7.88
CA GLY A 110 5.41 -7.18 -8.31
C GLY A 110 4.80 -5.83 -8.68
N SER A 111 3.54 -5.85 -9.10
CA SER A 111 2.79 -4.61 -9.27
C SER A 111 2.66 -3.86 -7.94
N SER A 112 2.38 -2.56 -7.99
CA SER A 112 2.35 -1.68 -6.80
C SER A 112 1.39 -2.13 -5.71
N VAL A 113 0.42 -2.98 -6.03
CA VAL A 113 -0.63 -3.47 -5.11
C VAL A 113 -0.64 -4.99 -4.95
N SER A 114 0.30 -5.73 -5.56
CA SER A 114 0.37 -7.19 -5.42
C SER A 114 0.58 -7.61 -3.96
N GLU A 115 0.08 -8.79 -3.59
CA GLU A 115 0.27 -9.31 -2.23
C GLU A 115 1.76 -9.44 -1.88
N GLU A 116 2.57 -9.86 -2.84
CA GLU A 116 4.03 -9.96 -2.70
C GLU A 116 4.67 -8.60 -2.38
N THR A 117 4.30 -7.55 -3.13
CA THR A 117 4.77 -6.19 -2.90
C THR A 117 4.33 -5.66 -1.52
N MET A 118 3.08 -5.93 -1.14
CA MET A 118 2.55 -5.51 0.17
C MET A 118 3.29 -6.20 1.32
N GLU A 119 3.61 -7.48 1.16
CA GLU A 119 4.37 -8.24 2.16
C GLU A 119 5.81 -7.74 2.25
N ALA A 120 6.47 -7.48 1.11
CA ALA A 120 7.80 -6.88 1.07
C ALA A 120 7.82 -5.52 1.77
N VAL A 121 6.86 -4.63 1.49
CA VAL A 121 6.71 -3.33 2.16
C VAL A 121 6.55 -3.50 3.67
N ALA A 122 5.74 -4.47 4.11
CA ALA A 122 5.55 -4.76 5.53
C ALA A 122 6.84 -5.21 6.22
N GLN A 123 7.64 -6.02 5.54
CA GLN A 123 8.94 -6.50 6.06
C GLN A 123 9.98 -5.39 6.06
N ILE A 124 10.07 -4.58 5.00
CA ILE A 124 10.95 -3.41 4.94
C ILE A 124 10.65 -2.47 6.12
N LYS A 125 9.39 -2.14 6.37
CA LYS A 125 8.99 -1.28 7.50
C LYS A 125 9.44 -1.80 8.88
N LYS A 126 9.61 -3.10 9.04
CA LYS A 126 10.12 -3.69 10.30
C LYS A 126 11.63 -3.56 10.44
N VAL A 127 12.36 -3.54 9.32
CA VAL A 127 13.83 -3.39 9.29
C VAL A 127 14.22 -1.93 9.43
N LEU A 128 13.37 -1.00 8.99
CA LEU A 128 13.64 0.42 9.05
C LEU A 128 13.74 0.94 10.49
N ARG A 129 14.73 1.81 10.71
CA ARG A 129 14.94 2.52 11.98
C ARG A 129 14.07 3.78 12.06
N ARG A 130 14.06 4.44 13.24
CA ARG A 130 13.20 5.62 13.51
C ARG A 130 13.50 6.80 12.59
N ASP A 131 14.74 6.93 12.13
CA ASP A 131 15.21 8.05 11.32
C ASP A 131 15.15 7.76 9.81
N CYS A 132 14.31 6.79 9.43
CA CYS A 132 14.08 6.38 8.05
C CYS A 132 12.62 6.63 7.67
N PHE A 133 12.42 7.27 6.52
CA PHE A 133 11.10 7.54 5.96
C PHE A 133 10.93 6.77 4.65
N PHE A 134 9.98 5.86 4.65
CA PHE A 134 9.68 5.03 3.49
C PHE A 134 8.49 5.59 2.72
N GLY A 135 8.71 5.98 1.48
CA GLY A 135 7.72 6.59 0.58
C GLY A 135 7.68 5.88 -0.77
N GLY A 136 6.57 6.05 -1.46
CA GLY A 136 6.31 5.46 -2.78
C GLY A 136 4.87 5.01 -2.90
N ILE A 137 4.44 4.75 -4.14
CA ILE A 137 3.04 4.41 -4.42
C ILE A 137 2.60 3.13 -3.68
N SER A 138 3.44 2.10 -3.66
CA SER A 138 3.17 0.84 -2.97
C SER A 138 3.07 1.01 -1.46
N VAL A 139 3.89 1.90 -0.89
CA VAL A 139 3.87 2.21 0.54
C VAL A 139 2.57 2.92 0.92
N ILE A 140 2.13 3.87 0.07
CA ILE A 140 0.85 4.58 0.25
C ILE A 140 -0.31 3.60 0.23
N PHE A 141 -0.33 2.66 -0.72
CA PHE A 141 -1.37 1.62 -0.78
C PHE A 141 -1.35 0.72 0.46
N TYR A 142 -0.16 0.30 0.90
CA TYR A 142 -0.01 -0.49 2.11
C TYR A 142 -0.57 0.25 3.34
N ASP A 143 -0.19 1.50 3.53
CA ASP A 143 -0.63 2.31 4.67
C ASP A 143 -2.15 2.59 4.61
N THR A 144 -2.67 2.90 3.42
CA THR A 144 -4.11 3.09 3.21
C THR A 144 -4.89 1.82 3.57
N LYS A 145 -4.44 0.65 3.09
CA LYS A 145 -5.05 -0.65 3.42
C LYS A 145 -5.02 -0.92 4.92
N ALA A 146 -3.89 -0.65 5.57
CA ALA A 146 -3.73 -0.85 7.01
C ALA A 146 -4.67 0.07 7.81
N LEU A 147 -4.72 1.36 7.45
CA LEU A 147 -5.62 2.34 8.08
C LEU A 147 -7.09 1.96 7.90
N VAL A 148 -7.51 1.64 6.67
CA VAL A 148 -8.90 1.22 6.41
C VAL A 148 -9.26 0.00 7.24
N THR A 149 -8.39 -1.01 7.28
CA THR A 149 -8.66 -2.23 8.06
C THR A 149 -8.76 -1.94 9.56
N GLN A 150 -7.97 -1.00 10.08
CA GLN A 150 -7.98 -0.64 11.49
C GLN A 150 -9.16 0.26 11.88
N GLU A 151 -9.52 1.22 11.04
CA GLU A 151 -10.53 2.24 11.36
C GLU A 151 -11.95 1.83 10.96
N MET A 152 -12.10 1.01 9.93
CA MET A 152 -13.42 0.61 9.43
C MET A 152 -14.36 0.01 10.50
N PRO A 153 -13.90 -0.89 11.40
CA PRO A 153 -14.76 -1.40 12.47
C PRO A 153 -15.26 -0.30 13.40
N LEU A 154 -14.44 0.72 13.66
CA LEU A 154 -14.78 1.86 14.51
C LEU A 154 -15.86 2.73 13.86
N TYR A 155 -15.71 3.05 12.59
CA TYR A 155 -16.71 3.81 11.83
C TYR A 155 -18.05 3.06 11.72
N LEU A 156 -18.00 1.74 11.49
CA LEU A 156 -19.20 0.91 11.47
C LEU A 156 -19.90 0.89 12.83
N LEU A 157 -19.15 0.83 13.93
CA LEU A 157 -19.70 0.87 15.29
C LEU A 157 -20.37 2.21 15.59
N PHE A 158 -19.69 3.32 15.31
CA PHE A 158 -20.24 4.65 15.55
C PHE A 158 -21.39 4.99 14.62
N GLY A 159 -21.27 4.72 13.33
CA GLY A 159 -22.32 4.97 12.35
C GLY A 159 -23.55 4.09 12.58
N GLY A 160 -23.34 2.80 12.81
CA GLY A 160 -24.41 1.87 13.14
C GLY A 160 -25.07 2.19 14.48
N GLY A 161 -24.29 2.55 15.49
CA GLY A 161 -24.78 2.98 16.79
C GLY A 161 -25.62 4.26 16.74
N ALA A 162 -25.15 5.27 16.01
CA ALA A 162 -25.90 6.50 15.79
C ALA A 162 -27.21 6.26 15.03
N CYS A 163 -27.17 5.43 13.99
CA CYS A 163 -28.36 5.04 13.24
C CYS A 163 -29.37 4.32 14.14
N LEU A 164 -28.93 3.34 14.93
CA LEU A 164 -29.76 2.66 15.92
C LEU A 164 -30.40 3.64 16.91
N LEU A 165 -29.62 4.55 17.47
CA LEU A 165 -30.09 5.55 18.41
C LEU A 165 -31.18 6.43 17.80
N ILE A 166 -30.99 6.92 16.59
CA ILE A 166 -32.00 7.71 15.88
C ILE A 166 -33.27 6.90 15.64
N LEU A 167 -33.13 5.65 15.23
CA LEU A 167 -34.28 4.76 15.01
C LEU A 167 -35.05 4.48 16.31
N PHE A 168 -34.34 4.30 17.44
CA PHE A 168 -34.99 4.11 18.75
C PHE A 168 -35.75 5.36 19.19
N LEU A 169 -35.24 6.56 18.87
CA LEU A 169 -35.93 7.83 19.20
C LEU A 169 -37.13 8.09 18.26
N ALA A 170 -37.03 7.66 17.01
CA ALA A 170 -38.06 7.91 16.00
C ALA A 170 -39.20 6.91 16.01
N LEU A 171 -38.97 5.69 16.50
CA LEU A 171 -39.94 4.60 16.49
C LEU A 171 -40.43 4.27 17.90
N GLU A 172 -41.71 4.05 18.05
CA GLU A 172 -42.35 3.72 19.35
C GLU A 172 -42.06 2.30 19.85
N SER A 173 -41.41 1.45 19.02
CA SER A 173 -41.09 0.08 19.34
C SER A 173 -39.59 -0.16 19.40
N ALA A 174 -39.09 -0.77 20.44
CA ALA A 174 -37.67 -1.13 20.58
C ALA A 174 -37.24 -2.30 19.67
N ILE A 175 -38.16 -3.13 19.20
CA ILE A 175 -37.87 -4.28 18.35
C ILE A 175 -37.72 -3.88 16.89
N THR A 176 -38.49 -2.89 16.45
CA THR A 176 -38.49 -2.44 15.04
C THR A 176 -37.13 -1.94 14.54
N PRO A 177 -36.37 -1.11 15.29
CA PRO A 177 -35.01 -0.72 14.90
C PRO A 177 -34.07 -1.89 14.69
N LEU A 178 -34.13 -2.91 15.54
CA LEU A 178 -33.29 -4.09 15.45
C LEU A 178 -33.62 -4.93 14.21
N LEU A 179 -34.92 -5.11 13.92
CA LEU A 179 -35.36 -5.82 12.71
C LEU A 179 -34.98 -5.05 11.45
N PHE A 180 -35.02 -3.70 11.49
CA PHE A 180 -34.60 -2.87 10.37
C PHE A 180 -33.10 -2.99 10.10
N MET A 181 -32.27 -2.94 11.14
CA MET A 181 -30.81 -3.13 11.03
C MET A 181 -30.48 -4.53 10.52
N LEU A 182 -31.16 -5.57 11.01
CA LEU A 182 -31.03 -6.94 10.48
C LEU A 182 -31.43 -6.99 9.00
N GLY A 183 -32.51 -6.32 8.62
CA GLY A 183 -32.97 -6.22 7.24
C GLY A 183 -31.93 -5.58 6.30
N LEU A 184 -31.15 -4.60 6.79
CA LEU A 184 -30.05 -3.99 6.03
C LEU A 184 -28.81 -4.89 5.88
N LEU A 185 -28.57 -5.77 6.85
CA LEU A 185 -27.46 -6.73 6.79
C LEU A 185 -27.62 -7.76 5.66
N PHE A 186 -28.84 -8.20 5.36
CA PHE A 186 -29.08 -9.17 4.29
C PHE A 186 -28.67 -8.66 2.90
N PRO A 187 -29.11 -7.47 2.42
CA PRO A 187 -28.64 -6.90 1.15
C PRO A 187 -27.13 -6.70 1.10
N LEU A 188 -26.51 -6.28 2.22
CA LEU A 188 -25.07 -6.07 2.30
C LEU A 188 -24.33 -7.40 2.08
N VAL A 189 -24.66 -8.45 2.82
CA VAL A 189 -24.06 -9.78 2.67
C VAL A 189 -24.33 -10.35 1.28
N TYR A 190 -25.52 -10.10 0.74
CA TYR A 190 -25.88 -10.55 -0.61
C TYR A 190 -25.05 -9.83 -1.67
N ASN A 191 -24.87 -8.51 -1.55
CA ASN A 191 -24.06 -7.71 -2.47
C ASN A 191 -22.61 -8.18 -2.48
N PHE A 192 -21.97 -8.27 -1.31
CA PHE A 192 -20.59 -8.79 -1.22
C PHE A 192 -20.47 -10.22 -1.76
N GLY A 193 -21.46 -11.07 -1.47
CA GLY A 193 -21.44 -12.45 -1.95
C GLY A 193 -21.63 -12.59 -3.45
N THR A 194 -22.46 -11.77 -4.07
CA THR A 194 -22.62 -11.76 -5.54
C THR A 194 -21.37 -11.24 -6.24
N ASN A 195 -20.69 -10.27 -5.68
CA ASN A 195 -19.45 -9.76 -6.24
C ASN A 195 -18.33 -10.81 -6.29
N PHE A 196 -18.28 -11.71 -5.32
CA PHE A 196 -17.35 -12.86 -5.37
C PHE A 196 -17.57 -13.75 -6.61
N PHE A 197 -18.81 -13.96 -7.01
CA PHE A 197 -19.14 -14.77 -8.19
C PHE A 197 -19.00 -14.00 -9.50
N LEU A 198 -19.06 -12.67 -9.46
CA LEU A 198 -18.98 -11.78 -10.62
C LEU A 198 -17.57 -11.23 -10.88
N LYS A 199 -16.56 -11.84 -10.32
CA LYS A 199 -15.12 -11.46 -10.29
C LYS A 199 -14.61 -10.54 -11.40
N ASP A 200 -15.04 -10.80 -12.65
CA ASP A 200 -14.54 -10.08 -13.84
C ASP A 200 -15.47 -8.94 -14.29
N VAL A 201 -16.62 -8.78 -13.64
CA VAL A 201 -17.67 -7.82 -14.04
C VAL A 201 -17.88 -6.72 -13.01
N CYS A 202 -17.60 -7.00 -11.75
CA CYS A 202 -17.75 -6.06 -10.63
C CYS A 202 -16.46 -5.98 -9.82
N PHE A 203 -15.90 -4.78 -9.79
CA PHE A 203 -14.77 -4.44 -8.92
C PHE A 203 -15.31 -3.88 -7.60
N ILE A 204 -14.75 -4.35 -6.49
CA ILE A 204 -14.92 -3.74 -5.16
C ILE A 204 -13.55 -3.38 -4.64
#